data_9902be07bc720bf51b0a5c4144bfea99
#
_entry.id   9902be07bc720bf51b0a5c4144bfea99
#
_cell.length_a   1.000
_cell.length_b   1.000
_cell.length_c   1.000
_cell.angle_alpha   90.00
_cell.angle_beta   90.00
_cell.angle_gamma   90.00
#
_symmetry.space_group_name_H-M   'P 1'
#
loop_
_entity.id
_entity.type
_entity.pdbx_description
1 polymer ?
#
loop_
_entity_poly.entity_id
_entity_poly.type
_entity_poly.pdbx_seq_one_letter_code
_entity_poly.pdbx_strand_id
1 'polypeptide(L)'
;VGLFRARTEATTPLEGIDAVFADLDGVVYAGAGSIPHAVESLNRTKRERAVGYITNNASRSDASVAQHLAELGLDVVPGDVVTSPQAAMRLLEERVEPGALVFVVGGEGIVTELEKRGYRVTRSADEGPAAVVQGFAPEVGWRELAEASFALNAHGGPDSTEAGIPWIATNMDWTIPVARGIAPGNGTLVSAVHTAVGRFPVVAGKPETPIFEEAKRRFGVERPLVVGDRLDTDILGANRAGMASAVVLTGIDRAKQVLAADAASRPDFILDDLRGLHEPYPVVETARDGAVRVGKARVRVDGRRVVIVSDGDGGLDLLRAACAAIWQSGTKIHALDVPASLYS
;
A
#
# COMPACT_ATOMS: atom_id res chain seq x y z
N VAL A 1 15.90 3.77 -0.11
CA VAL A 1 16.59 4.76 -0.95
C VAL A 1 16.02 4.58 -2.36
N GLY A 2 14.81 5.13 -2.59
CA GLY A 2 14.19 5.24 -3.91
C GLY A 2 15.03 6.21 -4.73
N LEU A 3 15.99 5.70 -5.41
CA LEU A 3 16.72 6.40 -6.45
C LEU A 3 15.89 6.26 -7.72
N PHE A 4 15.50 7.37 -8.35
CA PHE A 4 15.44 7.41 -9.81
C PHE A 4 16.74 6.73 -10.28
N ARG A 5 16.68 5.44 -10.64
CA ARG A 5 17.83 4.79 -11.25
C ARG A 5 18.13 5.59 -12.49
N ALA A 6 19.33 6.16 -12.55
CA ALA A 6 19.78 6.90 -13.72
C ALA A 6 19.65 5.94 -14.92
N ARG A 7 18.56 6.09 -15.67
CA ARG A 7 18.32 5.33 -16.89
C ARG A 7 19.01 6.07 -18.01
N THR A 8 19.76 5.36 -18.78
CA THR A 8 20.43 5.89 -19.98
C THR A 8 19.59 5.73 -21.24
N GLU A 9 18.55 4.86 -21.17
CA GLU A 9 17.67 4.55 -22.28
C GLU A 9 16.21 4.50 -21.81
N ALA A 10 15.29 4.84 -22.72
CA ALA A 10 13.85 4.75 -22.47
C ALA A 10 13.39 3.30 -22.58
N THR A 11 13.21 2.66 -21.44
CA THR A 11 12.73 1.28 -21.33
C THR A 11 11.39 1.24 -20.60
N THR A 12 10.62 0.16 -20.73
CA THR A 12 9.35 0.07 -20.01
C THR A 12 9.58 -0.06 -18.49
N PRO A 13 8.64 0.36 -17.63
CA PRO A 13 8.70 0.09 -16.18
C PRO A 13 8.85 -1.40 -15.84
N LEU A 14 8.46 -2.29 -16.75
CA LEU A 14 8.52 -3.73 -16.58
C LEU A 14 9.90 -4.35 -16.90
N GLU A 15 10.86 -3.58 -17.40
CA GLU A 15 12.18 -4.12 -17.71
C GLU A 15 12.92 -4.55 -16.45
N GLY A 16 13.40 -5.80 -16.47
CA GLY A 16 14.08 -6.40 -15.34
C GLY A 16 13.19 -6.74 -14.16
N ILE A 17 11.87 -6.60 -14.28
CA ILE A 17 10.83 -6.94 -13.28
C ILE A 17 10.34 -8.36 -13.54
N ASP A 18 10.19 -9.17 -12.49
CA ASP A 18 9.72 -10.55 -12.55
C ASP A 18 8.25 -10.72 -12.10
N ALA A 19 7.70 -9.75 -11.35
CA ALA A 19 6.30 -9.70 -10.99
C ALA A 19 5.78 -8.27 -10.88
N VAL A 20 4.47 -8.10 -11.05
CA VAL A 20 3.76 -6.86 -10.71
C VAL A 20 2.82 -7.14 -9.54
N PHE A 21 2.93 -6.35 -8.48
CA PHE A 21 2.03 -6.38 -7.34
C PHE A 21 1.16 -5.12 -7.36
N ALA A 22 -0.11 -5.28 -7.72
CA ALA A 22 -1.05 -4.17 -7.86
C ALA A 22 -1.90 -4.02 -6.60
N ASP A 23 -2.06 -2.78 -6.12
CA ASP A 23 -3.18 -2.46 -5.23
C ASP A 23 -4.50 -2.58 -5.98
N LEU A 24 -5.62 -2.54 -5.27
CA LEU A 24 -6.94 -2.76 -5.82
C LEU A 24 -7.73 -1.46 -6.01
N ASP A 25 -8.06 -0.79 -4.90
CA ASP A 25 -8.84 0.44 -4.93
C ASP A 25 -8.02 1.59 -5.53
N GLY A 26 -8.54 2.28 -6.54
CA GLY A 26 -7.81 3.35 -7.22
C GLY A 26 -6.80 2.89 -8.29
N VAL A 27 -6.51 1.58 -8.37
CA VAL A 27 -5.60 0.98 -9.36
C VAL A 27 -6.33 0.04 -10.32
N VAL A 28 -7.06 -0.92 -9.79
CA VAL A 28 -7.81 -1.92 -10.57
C VAL A 28 -9.26 -1.49 -10.76
N TYR A 29 -9.88 -1.04 -9.68
CA TYR A 29 -11.29 -0.61 -9.68
C TYR A 29 -11.50 0.63 -8.82
N ALA A 30 -12.64 1.30 -9.02
CA ALA A 30 -13.15 2.37 -8.17
C ALA A 30 -14.64 2.15 -7.95
N GLY A 31 -15.05 1.90 -6.70
CA GLY A 31 -16.42 1.49 -6.39
C GLY A 31 -16.76 0.14 -7.04
N ALA A 32 -17.80 0.12 -7.90
CA ALA A 32 -18.27 -1.11 -8.55
C ALA A 32 -17.65 -1.39 -9.93
N GLY A 33 -16.90 -0.44 -10.49
CA GLY A 33 -16.38 -0.54 -11.86
C GLY A 33 -14.87 -0.62 -11.95
N SER A 34 -14.35 -1.31 -12.98
CA SER A 34 -12.92 -1.31 -13.27
C SER A 34 -12.44 0.08 -13.72
N ILE A 35 -11.22 0.42 -13.35
CA ILE A 35 -10.53 1.60 -13.89
C ILE A 35 -10.23 1.36 -15.37
N PRO A 36 -10.42 2.37 -16.24
CA PRO A 36 -10.12 2.24 -17.66
C PRO A 36 -8.72 1.66 -17.89
N HIS A 37 -8.59 0.72 -18.81
CA HIS A 37 -7.35 0.04 -19.20
C HIS A 37 -6.69 -0.85 -18.16
N ALA A 38 -7.19 -0.91 -16.92
CA ALA A 38 -6.56 -1.70 -15.85
C ALA A 38 -6.61 -3.20 -16.14
N VAL A 39 -7.78 -3.71 -16.51
CA VAL A 39 -7.98 -5.14 -16.81
C VAL A 39 -7.11 -5.59 -17.98
N GLU A 40 -7.12 -4.82 -19.07
CA GLU A 40 -6.33 -5.15 -20.26
C GLU A 40 -4.82 -5.16 -19.96
N SER A 41 -4.32 -4.12 -19.26
CA SER A 41 -2.91 -3.98 -18.94
C SER A 41 -2.40 -5.08 -18.01
N LEU A 42 -3.18 -5.45 -16.97
CA LEU A 42 -2.80 -6.51 -16.04
C LEU A 42 -2.89 -7.89 -16.69
N ASN A 43 -3.93 -8.16 -17.48
CA ASN A 43 -4.01 -9.41 -18.24
C ASN A 43 -2.88 -9.53 -19.26
N ARG A 44 -2.45 -8.42 -19.88
CA ARG A 44 -1.26 -8.40 -20.76
C ARG A 44 0.00 -8.72 -19.95
N THR A 45 0.18 -8.09 -18.79
CA THR A 45 1.33 -8.35 -17.90
C THR A 45 1.38 -9.80 -17.48
N LYS A 46 0.24 -10.41 -17.15
CA LYS A 46 0.15 -11.80 -16.65
C LYS A 46 0.58 -12.85 -17.67
N ARG A 47 0.57 -12.53 -18.96
CA ARG A 47 1.06 -13.44 -20.02
C ARG A 47 2.57 -13.64 -19.99
N GLU A 48 3.32 -12.70 -19.43
CA GLU A 48 4.77 -12.68 -19.47
C GLU A 48 5.42 -12.82 -18.09
N ARG A 49 4.70 -12.44 -17.02
CA ARG A 49 5.21 -12.43 -15.65
C ARG A 49 4.11 -12.57 -14.63
N ALA A 50 4.47 -12.89 -13.40
CA ALA A 50 3.51 -13.01 -12.31
C ALA A 50 2.78 -11.68 -12.03
N VAL A 51 1.49 -11.76 -11.72
CA VAL A 51 0.69 -10.62 -11.25
C VAL A 51 0.04 -11.02 -9.94
N GLY A 52 0.32 -10.27 -8.88
CA GLY A 52 -0.29 -10.40 -7.57
C GLY A 52 -1.12 -9.16 -7.22
N TYR A 53 -2.15 -9.35 -6.44
CA TYR A 53 -3.05 -8.29 -5.97
C TYR A 53 -2.91 -8.14 -4.47
N ILE A 54 -2.45 -6.96 -4.00
CA ILE A 54 -2.17 -6.71 -2.59
C ILE A 54 -3.19 -5.75 -2.00
N THR A 55 -3.93 -6.19 -0.98
CA THR A 55 -4.97 -5.35 -0.35
C THR A 55 -4.88 -5.31 1.16
N ASN A 56 -5.09 -4.13 1.75
CA ASN A 56 -5.28 -3.96 3.19
C ASN A 56 -6.67 -4.41 3.67
N ASN A 57 -7.59 -4.73 2.75
CA ASN A 57 -8.92 -5.14 3.13
C ASN A 57 -8.88 -6.48 3.90
N ALA A 58 -9.35 -6.44 5.15
CA ALA A 58 -9.40 -7.59 6.06
C ALA A 58 -10.79 -8.20 6.19
N SER A 59 -11.81 -7.62 5.57
CA SER A 59 -13.20 -8.06 5.71
C SER A 59 -13.60 -9.18 4.75
N ARG A 60 -12.85 -9.37 3.65
CA ARG A 60 -13.12 -10.37 2.61
C ARG A 60 -12.01 -11.41 2.57
N SER A 61 -12.39 -12.64 2.20
CA SER A 61 -11.42 -13.70 1.90
C SER A 61 -10.73 -13.46 0.55
N ASP A 62 -9.56 -14.06 0.35
CA ASP A 62 -8.84 -14.09 -0.93
C ASP A 62 -9.71 -14.62 -2.07
N ALA A 63 -10.50 -15.67 -1.82
CA ALA A 63 -11.44 -16.23 -2.80
C ALA A 63 -12.53 -15.23 -3.21
N SER A 64 -13.10 -14.50 -2.24
CA SER A 64 -14.13 -13.48 -2.54
C SER A 64 -13.55 -12.29 -3.31
N VAL A 65 -12.31 -11.89 -3.01
CA VAL A 65 -11.62 -10.83 -3.76
C VAL A 65 -11.32 -11.32 -5.18
N ALA A 66 -10.76 -12.52 -5.35
CA ALA A 66 -10.47 -13.09 -6.67
C ALA A 66 -11.73 -13.23 -7.52
N GLN A 67 -12.85 -13.67 -6.94
CA GLN A 67 -14.12 -13.74 -7.64
C GLN A 67 -14.55 -12.36 -8.17
N HIS A 68 -14.50 -11.33 -7.33
CA HIS A 68 -14.83 -9.97 -7.74
C HIS A 68 -13.93 -9.46 -8.88
N LEU A 69 -12.63 -9.71 -8.79
CA LEU A 69 -11.68 -9.35 -9.85
C LEU A 69 -11.94 -10.10 -11.15
N ALA A 70 -12.33 -11.38 -11.08
CA ALA A 70 -12.72 -12.17 -12.25
C ALA A 70 -14.02 -11.65 -12.90
N GLU A 71 -14.98 -11.20 -12.11
CA GLU A 71 -16.21 -10.55 -12.60
C GLU A 71 -15.91 -9.24 -13.35
N LEU A 72 -14.82 -8.54 -13.00
CA LEU A 72 -14.33 -7.37 -13.75
C LEU A 72 -13.56 -7.75 -15.03
N GLY A 73 -13.28 -9.04 -15.26
CA GLY A 73 -12.60 -9.54 -16.47
C GLY A 73 -11.10 -9.84 -16.29
N LEU A 74 -10.60 -9.85 -15.07
CA LEU A 74 -9.21 -10.24 -14.81
C LEU A 74 -9.04 -11.77 -14.84
N ASP A 75 -7.94 -12.22 -15.39
CA ASP A 75 -7.46 -13.59 -15.25
C ASP A 75 -6.79 -13.75 -13.87
N VAL A 76 -7.54 -14.21 -12.89
CA VAL A 76 -7.12 -14.25 -11.48
C VAL A 76 -7.63 -15.48 -10.77
N VAL A 77 -6.82 -16.02 -9.87
CA VAL A 77 -7.19 -17.11 -8.94
C VAL A 77 -6.95 -16.65 -7.50
N PRO A 78 -7.54 -17.29 -6.49
CA PRO A 78 -7.36 -16.89 -5.08
C PRO A 78 -5.89 -16.80 -4.64
N GLY A 79 -5.02 -17.66 -5.19
CA GLY A 79 -3.58 -17.63 -4.93
C GLY A 79 -2.86 -16.35 -5.39
N ASP A 80 -3.45 -15.60 -6.32
CA ASP A 80 -2.91 -14.32 -6.81
C ASP A 80 -3.23 -13.16 -5.86
N VAL A 81 -4.10 -13.36 -4.87
CA VAL A 81 -4.53 -12.30 -3.94
C VAL A 81 -3.80 -12.44 -2.61
N VAL A 82 -3.14 -11.36 -2.19
CA VAL A 82 -2.46 -11.25 -0.89
C VAL A 82 -3.18 -10.23 -0.05
N THR A 83 -3.79 -10.70 1.03
CA THR A 83 -4.57 -9.87 1.95
C THR A 83 -3.81 -9.57 3.24
N SER A 84 -4.14 -8.48 3.90
CA SER A 84 -3.53 -8.14 5.19
C SER A 84 -3.79 -9.19 6.30
N PRO A 85 -4.93 -9.90 6.37
CA PRO A 85 -5.05 -11.07 7.24
C PRO A 85 -4.01 -12.17 6.98
N GLN A 86 -3.71 -12.48 5.73
CA GLN A 86 -2.70 -13.49 5.40
C GLN A 86 -1.29 -13.08 5.86
N ALA A 87 -0.93 -11.80 5.70
CA ALA A 87 0.31 -11.26 6.25
C ALA A 87 0.31 -11.27 7.80
N ALA A 88 -0.82 -11.00 8.44
CA ALA A 88 -0.97 -11.07 9.89
C ALA A 88 -0.75 -12.49 10.43
N MET A 89 -1.17 -13.51 9.69
CA MET A 89 -0.94 -14.90 10.08
C MET A 89 0.55 -15.25 10.16
N ARG A 90 1.35 -14.76 9.23
CA ARG A 90 2.79 -14.96 9.30
C ARG A 90 3.42 -14.36 10.55
N LEU A 91 3.01 -13.13 10.89
CA LEU A 91 3.46 -12.49 12.13
C LEU A 91 3.00 -13.25 13.38
N LEU A 92 1.83 -13.90 13.30
CA LEU A 92 1.31 -14.72 14.39
C LEU A 92 2.10 -16.02 14.55
N GLU A 93 2.39 -16.73 13.45
CA GLU A 93 3.17 -17.97 13.42
C GLU A 93 4.56 -17.81 14.06
N GLU A 94 5.14 -16.63 13.99
CA GLU A 94 6.43 -16.31 14.63
C GLU A 94 6.35 -16.05 16.15
N ARG A 95 5.13 -15.92 16.70
CA ARG A 95 4.90 -15.41 18.08
C ARG A 95 4.09 -16.32 18.98
N VAL A 96 3.36 -17.26 18.42
CA VAL A 96 2.53 -18.21 19.18
C VAL A 96 2.66 -19.63 18.61
N GLU A 97 2.44 -20.61 19.47
CA GLU A 97 2.49 -22.02 19.08
C GLU A 97 1.34 -22.41 18.14
N PRO A 98 1.56 -23.37 17.24
CA PRO A 98 0.50 -23.92 16.40
C PRO A 98 -0.69 -24.40 17.23
N GLY A 99 -1.92 -24.12 16.76
CA GLY A 99 -3.15 -24.51 17.45
C GLY A 99 -3.53 -23.65 18.67
N ALA A 100 -2.78 -22.57 18.93
CA ALA A 100 -3.10 -21.62 20.00
C ALA A 100 -4.52 -21.04 19.85
N LEU A 101 -5.09 -20.61 20.98
CA LEU A 101 -6.34 -19.86 21.00
C LEU A 101 -6.04 -18.40 20.73
N VAL A 102 -6.70 -17.81 19.72
CA VAL A 102 -6.49 -16.43 19.27
C VAL A 102 -7.76 -15.63 19.43
N PHE A 103 -7.68 -14.51 20.10
CA PHE A 103 -8.77 -13.55 20.19
C PHE A 103 -8.88 -12.75 18.89
N VAL A 104 -10.08 -12.65 18.33
CA VAL A 104 -10.32 -11.93 17.07
C VAL A 104 -11.20 -10.71 17.28
N VAL A 105 -10.70 -9.55 16.88
CA VAL A 105 -11.50 -8.36 16.56
C VAL A 105 -11.54 -8.25 15.04
N GLY A 106 -12.73 -8.37 14.44
CA GLY A 106 -12.87 -8.25 13.00
C GLY A 106 -13.77 -9.29 12.37
N GLY A 107 -13.76 -9.33 11.04
CA GLY A 107 -14.66 -10.12 10.22
C GLY A 107 -14.16 -11.52 9.89
N GLU A 108 -14.91 -12.16 8.99
CA GLU A 108 -14.72 -13.56 8.56
C GLU A 108 -13.34 -13.78 7.89
N GLY A 109 -12.81 -12.77 7.20
CA GLY A 109 -11.51 -12.90 6.54
C GLY A 109 -10.37 -13.27 7.48
N ILE A 110 -10.38 -12.76 8.73
CA ILE A 110 -9.38 -13.12 9.75
C ILE A 110 -9.66 -14.53 10.30
N VAL A 111 -10.92 -14.83 10.61
CA VAL A 111 -11.34 -16.14 11.16
C VAL A 111 -10.94 -17.25 10.19
N THR A 112 -11.29 -17.09 8.92
CA THR A 112 -10.97 -18.07 7.87
C THR A 112 -9.46 -18.32 7.76
N GLU A 113 -8.64 -17.27 7.82
CA GLU A 113 -7.20 -17.43 7.73
C GLU A 113 -6.59 -18.11 8.98
N LEU A 114 -7.11 -17.84 10.16
CA LEU A 114 -6.73 -18.53 11.39
C LEU A 114 -7.09 -20.02 11.34
N GLU A 115 -8.32 -20.35 10.96
CA GLU A 115 -8.81 -21.72 10.87
C GLU A 115 -8.05 -22.54 9.80
N LYS A 116 -7.77 -21.96 8.63
CA LYS A 116 -6.93 -22.59 7.59
C LYS A 116 -5.55 -23.01 8.12
N ARG A 117 -5.03 -22.33 9.14
CA ARG A 117 -3.74 -22.62 9.77
C ARG A 117 -3.85 -23.43 11.07
N GLY A 118 -5.07 -23.88 11.40
CA GLY A 118 -5.33 -24.73 12.56
C GLY A 118 -5.37 -23.99 13.90
N TYR A 119 -5.43 -22.67 13.92
CA TYR A 119 -5.65 -21.90 15.14
C TYR A 119 -7.10 -21.99 15.61
N ARG A 120 -7.29 -21.94 16.93
CA ARG A 120 -8.62 -21.83 17.53
C ARG A 120 -8.96 -20.36 17.71
N VAL A 121 -10.21 -20.00 17.56
CA VAL A 121 -10.68 -18.61 17.59
C VAL A 121 -11.60 -18.41 18.80
N THR A 122 -11.44 -17.28 19.48
CA THR A 122 -12.38 -16.81 20.52
C THR A 122 -12.70 -15.32 20.35
N ARG A 123 -13.78 -14.89 20.96
CA ARG A 123 -14.19 -13.50 21.15
C ARG A 123 -14.40 -13.15 22.63
N SER A 124 -13.90 -14.01 23.54
CA SER A 124 -13.93 -13.79 24.99
C SER A 124 -12.52 -13.74 25.56
N ALA A 125 -12.22 -12.70 26.31
CA ALA A 125 -10.98 -12.56 27.04
C ALA A 125 -10.83 -13.62 28.15
N ASP A 126 -11.96 -14.09 28.74
CA ASP A 126 -11.98 -15.06 29.83
C ASP A 126 -11.49 -16.46 29.43
N GLU A 127 -11.45 -16.74 28.12
CA GLU A 127 -10.92 -18.02 27.60
C GLU A 127 -9.39 -18.08 27.55
N GLY A 128 -8.70 -17.02 27.95
CA GLY A 128 -7.25 -16.97 28.03
C GLY A 128 -6.53 -17.10 26.66
N PRO A 129 -6.82 -16.22 25.70
CA PRO A 129 -6.18 -16.27 24.38
C PRO A 129 -4.67 -16.01 24.49
N ALA A 130 -3.91 -16.67 23.61
CA ALA A 130 -2.47 -16.53 23.49
C ALA A 130 -2.03 -15.33 22.63
N ALA A 131 -2.95 -14.74 21.87
CA ALA A 131 -2.71 -13.54 21.05
C ALA A 131 -4.03 -12.83 20.72
N VAL A 132 -3.93 -11.57 20.30
CA VAL A 132 -5.03 -10.81 19.71
C VAL A 132 -4.70 -10.47 18.26
N VAL A 133 -5.61 -10.79 17.33
CA VAL A 133 -5.57 -10.32 15.94
C VAL A 133 -6.74 -9.38 15.70
N GLN A 134 -6.42 -8.15 15.30
CA GLN A 134 -7.39 -7.08 15.09
C GLN A 134 -7.43 -6.62 13.64
N GLY A 135 -8.62 -6.58 13.07
CA GLY A 135 -8.93 -5.96 11.78
C GLY A 135 -10.31 -5.34 11.80
N PHE A 136 -10.73 -4.83 10.64
CA PHE A 136 -12.01 -4.17 10.49
C PHE A 136 -13.14 -5.16 10.17
N ALA A 137 -14.29 -4.91 10.77
CA ALA A 137 -15.59 -5.36 10.28
C ALA A 137 -16.66 -4.33 10.68
N PRO A 138 -17.75 -4.19 9.90
CA PRO A 138 -18.80 -3.19 10.20
C PRO A 138 -19.47 -3.38 11.55
N GLU A 139 -19.49 -4.61 12.07
CA GLU A 139 -20.14 -5.00 13.33
C GLU A 139 -19.25 -4.78 14.56
N VAL A 140 -17.95 -4.45 14.37
CA VAL A 140 -17.05 -4.20 15.50
C VAL A 140 -17.46 -2.93 16.22
N GLY A 141 -17.76 -3.07 17.49
CA GLY A 141 -18.19 -1.99 18.37
C GLY A 141 -17.43 -1.96 19.69
N TRP A 142 -17.92 -1.19 20.64
CA TRP A 142 -17.27 -1.00 21.93
C TRP A 142 -17.01 -2.32 22.66
N ARG A 143 -17.95 -3.27 22.59
CA ARG A 143 -17.85 -4.55 23.31
C ARG A 143 -16.63 -5.36 22.84
N GLU A 144 -16.45 -5.50 21.53
CA GLU A 144 -15.35 -6.26 20.93
C GLU A 144 -13.99 -5.59 21.25
N LEU A 145 -13.94 -4.26 21.26
CA LEU A 145 -12.75 -3.48 21.61
C LEU A 145 -12.42 -3.58 23.10
N ALA A 146 -13.43 -3.60 23.98
CA ALA A 146 -13.26 -3.77 25.42
C ALA A 146 -12.73 -5.18 25.73
N GLU A 147 -13.32 -6.23 25.14
CA GLU A 147 -12.86 -7.62 25.30
C GLU A 147 -11.40 -7.78 24.83
N ALA A 148 -11.04 -7.19 23.68
CA ALA A 148 -9.64 -7.18 23.22
C ALA A 148 -8.71 -6.49 24.24
N SER A 149 -9.16 -5.38 24.83
CA SER A 149 -8.39 -4.67 25.85
C SER A 149 -8.21 -5.50 27.12
N PHE A 150 -9.25 -6.24 27.55
CA PHE A 150 -9.16 -7.16 28.69
C PHE A 150 -8.20 -8.29 28.42
N ALA A 151 -8.27 -8.93 27.26
CA ALA A 151 -7.33 -9.98 26.85
C ALA A 151 -5.86 -9.48 26.85
N LEU A 152 -5.63 -8.28 26.32
CA LEU A 152 -4.29 -7.67 26.23
C LEU A 152 -3.74 -7.26 27.59
N ASN A 153 -4.60 -6.88 28.55
CA ASN A 153 -4.21 -6.48 29.91
C ASN A 153 -4.14 -7.65 30.91
N ALA A 154 -4.69 -8.82 30.58
CA ALA A 154 -4.72 -9.98 31.48
C ALA A 154 -3.30 -10.48 31.86
N HIS A 155 -2.30 -10.22 31.01
CA HIS A 155 -0.89 -10.64 31.19
C HIS A 155 0.08 -9.46 31.27
N GLY A 156 -0.38 -8.27 31.60
CA GLY A 156 0.46 -7.09 31.74
C GLY A 156 -0.27 -5.81 31.33
N GLY A 157 -0.85 -5.10 32.29
CA GLY A 157 -1.44 -3.76 32.06
C GLY A 157 -0.37 -2.70 31.77
N PRO A 158 -0.79 -1.43 31.56
CA PRO A 158 0.11 -0.32 31.19
C PRO A 158 1.33 -0.12 32.10
N ASP A 159 1.21 -0.53 33.37
CA ASP A 159 2.26 -0.41 34.38
C ASP A 159 3.04 -1.72 34.61
N SER A 160 2.77 -2.78 33.83
CA SER A 160 3.42 -4.08 33.98
C SER A 160 4.77 -4.12 33.26
N THR A 161 5.76 -4.76 33.90
CA THR A 161 7.04 -5.09 33.28
C THR A 161 6.99 -6.39 32.48
N GLU A 162 5.86 -7.11 32.49
CA GLU A 162 5.68 -8.34 31.71
C GLU A 162 5.26 -7.99 30.27
N ALA A 163 5.91 -8.64 29.32
CA ALA A 163 5.48 -8.58 27.93
C ALA A 163 4.12 -9.31 27.81
N GLY A 164 3.04 -8.55 27.63
CA GLY A 164 1.71 -9.13 27.42
C GLY A 164 1.65 -9.99 26.16
N ILE A 165 0.50 -10.65 25.93
CA ILE A 165 0.29 -11.47 24.74
C ILE A 165 0.47 -10.66 23.45
N PRO A 166 0.93 -11.25 22.33
CA PRO A 166 1.06 -10.58 21.06
C PRO A 166 -0.25 -9.91 20.60
N TRP A 167 -0.13 -8.69 20.10
CA TRP A 167 -1.22 -7.96 19.46
C TRP A 167 -0.83 -7.62 18.03
N ILE A 168 -1.59 -8.12 17.05
CA ILE A 168 -1.34 -7.96 15.64
C ILE A 168 -2.55 -7.23 15.02
N ALA A 169 -2.30 -6.12 14.33
CA ALA A 169 -3.30 -5.44 13.52
C ALA A 169 -3.11 -5.81 12.05
N THR A 170 -4.19 -6.15 11.36
CA THR A 170 -4.12 -6.46 9.92
C THR A 170 -3.72 -5.24 9.11
N ASN A 171 -4.17 -4.04 9.48
CA ASN A 171 -3.81 -2.76 8.89
C ASN A 171 -4.06 -1.60 9.87
N MET A 172 -3.62 -0.41 9.51
CA MET A 172 -3.81 0.84 10.25
C MET A 172 -4.54 1.90 9.44
N ASP A 173 -5.38 1.50 8.49
CA ASP A 173 -6.14 2.44 7.67
C ASP A 173 -7.07 3.27 8.59
N TRP A 174 -6.83 4.56 8.65
CA TRP A 174 -7.57 5.48 9.54
C TRP A 174 -9.03 5.60 9.15
N THR A 175 -9.29 5.60 7.86
CA THR A 175 -10.61 5.76 7.28
C THR A 175 -10.81 4.77 6.15
N ILE A 176 -12.07 4.46 5.87
CA ILE A 176 -12.49 3.65 4.74
C ILE A 176 -13.58 4.38 3.95
N PRO A 177 -13.55 4.38 2.61
CA PRO A 177 -14.64 4.85 1.80
C PRO A 177 -15.79 3.84 1.82
N VAL A 178 -16.99 4.33 2.06
CA VAL A 178 -18.23 3.55 1.98
C VAL A 178 -19.26 4.33 1.16
N ALA A 179 -20.36 3.69 0.75
CA ALA A 179 -21.36 4.30 -0.13
C ALA A 179 -21.94 5.65 0.41
N ARG A 180 -21.94 5.85 1.73
CA ARG A 180 -22.47 7.06 2.38
C ARG A 180 -21.40 8.15 2.64
N GLY A 181 -20.12 7.88 2.36
CA GLY A 181 -19.02 8.81 2.64
C GLY A 181 -17.81 8.12 3.28
N ILE A 182 -17.02 8.88 4.01
CA ILE A 182 -15.84 8.37 4.71
C ILE A 182 -16.23 7.89 6.10
N ALA A 183 -15.84 6.66 6.44
CA ALA A 183 -16.10 6.03 7.75
C ALA A 183 -14.77 5.72 8.47
N PRO A 184 -14.80 5.51 9.83
CA PRO A 184 -13.64 5.06 10.57
C PRO A 184 -13.13 3.71 10.05
N GLY A 185 -11.82 3.59 9.84
CA GLY A 185 -11.14 2.37 9.48
C GLY A 185 -10.56 1.63 10.70
N ASN A 186 -9.83 0.54 10.46
CA ASN A 186 -9.23 -0.26 11.52
C ASN A 186 -8.25 0.54 12.39
N GLY A 187 -7.48 1.46 11.81
CA GLY A 187 -6.55 2.30 12.56
C GLY A 187 -7.22 3.12 13.67
N THR A 188 -8.44 3.63 13.42
CA THR A 188 -9.25 4.31 14.43
C THR A 188 -9.66 3.34 15.54
N LEU A 189 -10.07 2.11 15.22
CA LEU A 189 -10.43 1.08 16.19
C LEU A 189 -9.22 0.61 17.01
N VAL A 190 -8.07 0.43 16.36
CA VAL A 190 -6.78 0.12 17.01
C VAL A 190 -6.39 1.23 17.99
N SER A 191 -6.59 2.50 17.63
CA SER A 191 -6.31 3.62 18.52
C SER A 191 -7.17 3.61 19.79
N ALA A 192 -8.42 3.17 19.69
CA ALA A 192 -9.29 3.02 20.86
C ALA A 192 -8.76 1.94 21.82
N VAL A 193 -8.35 0.77 21.30
CA VAL A 193 -7.72 -0.29 22.11
C VAL A 193 -6.37 0.19 22.67
N HIS A 194 -5.52 0.82 21.83
CA HIS A 194 -4.24 1.38 22.25
C HIS A 194 -4.39 2.33 23.46
N THR A 195 -5.40 3.20 23.45
CA THR A 195 -5.68 4.13 24.54
C THR A 195 -5.96 3.40 25.87
N ALA A 196 -6.60 2.21 25.80
CA ALA A 196 -6.92 1.41 26.98
C ALA A 196 -5.75 0.56 27.47
N VAL A 197 -4.85 0.12 26.59
CA VAL A 197 -3.79 -0.84 26.93
C VAL A 197 -2.37 -0.24 26.99
N GLY A 198 -2.17 0.99 26.50
CA GLY A 198 -0.89 1.72 26.57
C GLY A 198 0.19 1.23 25.60
N ARG A 199 -0.11 0.30 24.67
CA ARG A 199 0.86 -0.24 23.68
C ARG A 199 0.28 -0.35 22.29
N PHE A 200 1.14 -0.41 21.27
CA PHE A 200 0.74 -0.56 19.87
C PHE A 200 0.81 -2.02 19.41
N PRO A 201 -0.01 -2.41 18.44
CA PRO A 201 0.14 -3.70 17.76
C PRO A 201 1.34 -3.72 16.84
N VAL A 202 1.77 -4.93 16.46
CA VAL A 202 2.55 -5.14 15.25
C VAL A 202 1.59 -5.11 14.06
N VAL A 203 1.93 -4.35 13.03
CA VAL A 203 1.04 -4.13 11.87
C VAL A 203 1.49 -4.98 10.69
N ALA A 204 0.55 -5.66 10.06
CA ALA A 204 0.82 -6.57 8.94
C ALA A 204 0.67 -5.91 7.56
N GLY A 205 -0.31 -5.02 7.42
CA GLY A 205 -0.67 -4.39 6.15
C GLY A 205 0.18 -3.17 5.77
N LYS A 206 -0.01 -2.69 4.55
CA LYS A 206 0.64 -1.47 4.03
C LYS A 206 0.46 -0.28 4.97
N PRO A 207 1.48 0.55 5.21
CA PRO A 207 2.80 0.59 4.57
C PRO A 207 3.88 -0.28 5.23
N GLU A 208 3.52 -1.17 6.15
CA GLU A 208 4.49 -2.06 6.78
C GLU A 208 4.89 -3.20 5.85
N THR A 209 6.12 -3.71 6.00
CA THR A 209 6.72 -4.64 5.04
C THR A 209 6.12 -6.04 4.99
N PRO A 210 5.47 -6.58 6.06
CA PRO A 210 5.05 -7.99 6.08
C PRO A 210 4.15 -8.41 4.92
N ILE A 211 3.25 -7.54 4.45
CA ILE A 211 2.36 -7.89 3.32
C ILE A 211 3.13 -7.98 1.99
N PHE A 212 4.13 -7.13 1.79
CA PHE A 212 4.99 -7.16 0.59
C PHE A 212 5.95 -8.37 0.62
N GLU A 213 6.50 -8.69 1.78
CA GLU A 213 7.34 -9.87 2.00
C GLU A 213 6.55 -11.16 1.78
N GLU A 214 5.30 -11.23 2.27
CA GLU A 214 4.41 -12.35 2.02
C GLU A 214 4.12 -12.51 0.52
N ALA A 215 3.85 -11.41 -0.19
CA ALA A 215 3.67 -11.44 -1.63
C ALA A 215 4.92 -11.94 -2.34
N LYS A 216 6.08 -11.36 -2.05
CA LYS A 216 7.36 -11.78 -2.64
C LYS A 216 7.65 -13.27 -2.43
N ARG A 217 7.46 -13.75 -1.20
CA ARG A 217 7.64 -15.16 -0.84
C ARG A 217 6.66 -16.08 -1.58
N ARG A 218 5.38 -15.73 -1.64
CA ARG A 218 4.32 -16.54 -2.26
C ARG A 218 4.54 -16.72 -3.74
N PHE A 219 4.95 -15.67 -4.42
CA PHE A 219 5.23 -15.72 -5.85
C PHE A 219 6.63 -16.22 -6.19
N GLY A 220 7.52 -16.36 -5.21
CA GLY A 220 8.90 -16.82 -5.43
C GLY A 220 9.71 -15.89 -6.32
N VAL A 221 9.50 -14.59 -6.21
CA VAL A 221 10.09 -13.54 -7.08
C VAL A 221 11.10 -12.68 -6.31
N GLU A 222 12.04 -12.08 -7.05
CA GLU A 222 13.10 -11.28 -6.44
C GLU A 222 12.99 -9.79 -6.74
N ARG A 223 12.46 -9.42 -7.89
CA ARG A 223 12.41 -8.03 -8.37
C ARG A 223 10.99 -7.61 -8.77
N PRO A 224 10.05 -7.60 -7.83
CA PRO A 224 8.69 -7.15 -8.11
C PRO A 224 8.62 -5.62 -8.27
N LEU A 225 7.64 -5.17 -9.06
CA LEU A 225 7.17 -3.79 -9.13
C LEU A 225 5.84 -3.69 -8.39
N VAL A 226 5.79 -2.85 -7.38
CA VAL A 226 4.53 -2.52 -6.69
C VAL A 226 3.88 -1.34 -7.41
N VAL A 227 2.59 -1.47 -7.72
CA VAL A 227 1.79 -0.41 -8.34
C VAL A 227 0.66 -0.04 -7.40
N GLY A 228 0.60 1.22 -7.02
CA GLY A 228 -0.41 1.75 -6.10
C GLY A 228 -0.83 3.16 -6.46
N ASP A 229 -1.88 3.63 -5.82
CA ASP A 229 -2.42 4.97 -5.98
C ASP A 229 -2.16 5.88 -4.78
N ARG A 230 -1.52 5.32 -3.71
CA ARG A 230 -1.27 6.04 -2.47
C ARG A 230 0.21 6.04 -2.10
N LEU A 231 0.72 7.24 -1.85
CA LEU A 231 2.11 7.45 -1.45
C LEU A 231 2.39 6.98 -0.03
N ASP A 232 1.42 7.13 0.87
CA ASP A 232 1.55 6.84 2.31
C ASP A 232 1.39 5.35 2.65
N THR A 233 0.86 4.54 1.75
CA THR A 233 0.67 3.09 1.93
C THR A 233 1.47 2.27 0.92
N ASP A 234 1.14 2.39 -0.36
CA ASP A 234 1.71 1.54 -1.41
C ASP A 234 3.17 1.86 -1.69
N ILE A 235 3.44 3.15 -1.98
CA ILE A 235 4.78 3.58 -2.37
C ILE A 235 5.73 3.56 -1.18
N LEU A 236 5.30 4.09 -0.04
CA LEU A 236 6.08 4.03 1.20
C LEU A 236 6.41 2.58 1.59
N GLY A 237 5.42 1.69 1.52
CA GLY A 237 5.60 0.29 1.88
C GLY A 237 6.50 -0.45 0.90
N ALA A 238 6.33 -0.26 -0.40
CA ALA A 238 7.21 -0.81 -1.43
C ALA A 238 8.67 -0.37 -1.22
N ASN A 239 8.88 0.94 -1.00
CA ASN A 239 10.22 1.49 -0.75
C ASN A 239 10.85 0.93 0.53
N ARG A 240 10.07 0.77 1.61
CA ARG A 240 10.53 0.12 2.86
C ARG A 240 10.91 -1.35 2.64
N ALA A 241 10.15 -2.06 1.81
CA ALA A 241 10.43 -3.44 1.45
C ALA A 241 11.56 -3.60 0.41
N GLY A 242 12.16 -2.50 -0.07
CA GLY A 242 13.22 -2.50 -1.07
C GLY A 242 12.75 -2.92 -2.47
N MET A 243 11.46 -2.78 -2.76
CA MET A 243 10.85 -3.09 -4.05
C MET A 243 10.75 -1.84 -4.93
N ALA A 244 10.76 -2.05 -6.25
CA ALA A 244 10.44 -0.98 -7.18
C ALA A 244 8.98 -0.54 -7.04
N SER A 245 8.71 0.75 -7.27
CA SER A 245 7.38 1.32 -7.05
C SER A 245 6.91 2.21 -8.19
N ALA A 246 5.62 2.12 -8.53
CA ALA A 246 4.95 2.97 -9.49
C ALA A 246 3.68 3.56 -8.88
N VAL A 247 3.54 4.88 -8.93
CA VAL A 247 2.27 5.52 -8.61
C VAL A 247 1.45 5.71 -9.88
N VAL A 248 0.15 5.34 -9.81
CA VAL A 248 -0.83 5.67 -10.84
C VAL A 248 -1.71 6.84 -10.39
N LEU A 249 -2.02 7.74 -11.33
CA LEU A 249 -2.81 8.94 -11.03
C LEU A 249 -4.34 8.70 -11.15
N THR A 250 -4.77 7.45 -11.08
CA THR A 250 -6.18 7.06 -11.20
C THR A 250 -6.93 7.06 -9.87
N GLY A 251 -6.19 7.02 -8.75
CA GLY A 251 -6.77 6.88 -7.40
C GLY A 251 -6.72 8.14 -6.53
N ILE A 252 -6.26 8.00 -5.28
CA ILE A 252 -6.30 9.03 -4.22
C ILE A 252 -5.28 10.13 -4.47
N ASP A 253 -3.99 9.75 -4.60
CA ASP A 253 -2.93 10.73 -4.77
C ASP A 253 -2.84 11.19 -6.23
N ARG A 254 -2.75 12.49 -6.41
CA ARG A 254 -2.70 13.16 -7.69
C ARG A 254 -1.40 13.95 -7.82
N ALA A 255 -1.23 14.67 -8.91
CA ALA A 255 -0.05 15.47 -9.19
C ALA A 255 0.45 16.30 -7.99
N LYS A 256 -0.47 16.94 -7.26
CA LYS A 256 -0.14 17.77 -6.09
C LYS A 256 0.57 16.98 -4.99
N GLN A 257 0.06 15.80 -4.65
CA GLN A 257 0.62 14.93 -3.62
C GLN A 257 1.97 14.36 -4.08
N VAL A 258 2.06 13.95 -5.35
CA VAL A 258 3.30 13.39 -5.93
C VAL A 258 4.42 14.44 -5.93
N LEU A 259 4.14 15.69 -6.31
CA LEU A 259 5.11 16.81 -6.21
C LEU A 259 5.62 17.00 -4.77
N ALA A 260 4.73 16.81 -3.79
CA ALA A 260 5.01 16.99 -2.36
C ALA A 260 5.62 15.77 -1.67
N ALA A 261 5.80 14.65 -2.38
CA ALA A 261 6.27 13.39 -1.79
C ALA A 261 7.61 13.56 -1.07
N ASP A 262 7.66 13.09 0.18
CA ASP A 262 8.92 13.02 0.92
C ASP A 262 9.82 11.90 0.36
N ALA A 263 11.08 11.88 0.79
CA ALA A 263 12.07 10.96 0.23
C ALA A 263 11.71 9.48 0.39
N ALA A 264 10.94 9.12 1.42
CA ALA A 264 10.55 7.74 1.69
C ALA A 264 9.37 7.29 0.82
N SER A 265 8.55 8.25 0.36
CA SER A 265 7.32 8.00 -0.40
C SER A 265 7.46 8.37 -1.89
N ARG A 266 8.68 8.62 -2.40
CA ARG A 266 8.90 8.90 -3.83
C ARG A 266 8.85 7.63 -4.63
N PRO A 267 7.98 7.54 -5.67
CA PRO A 267 7.93 6.38 -6.55
C PRO A 267 9.11 6.36 -7.55
N ASP A 268 9.47 5.17 -8.03
CA ASP A 268 10.40 5.03 -9.17
C ASP A 268 9.74 5.44 -10.49
N PHE A 269 8.41 5.28 -10.60
CA PHE A 269 7.63 5.61 -11.80
C PHE A 269 6.36 6.37 -11.45
N ILE A 270 6.02 7.36 -12.28
CA ILE A 270 4.75 8.11 -12.24
C ILE A 270 4.01 7.80 -13.52
N LEU A 271 2.82 7.21 -13.43
CA LEU A 271 2.01 6.75 -14.55
C LEU A 271 0.61 7.40 -14.48
N ASP A 272 0.04 7.77 -15.62
CA ASP A 272 -1.35 8.23 -15.67
C ASP A 272 -2.31 7.09 -15.30
N ASP A 273 -2.08 5.92 -15.91
CA ASP A 273 -2.80 4.67 -15.67
C ASP A 273 -1.90 3.47 -16.00
N LEU A 274 -2.46 2.25 -15.91
CA LEU A 274 -1.70 1.01 -16.10
C LEU A 274 -1.18 0.74 -17.52
N ARG A 275 -1.62 1.50 -18.54
CA ARG A 275 -1.00 1.42 -19.89
C ARG A 275 0.48 1.77 -19.84
N GLY A 276 0.84 2.73 -18.98
CA GLY A 276 2.22 3.16 -18.79
C GLY A 276 3.19 2.06 -18.37
N LEU A 277 2.72 0.92 -17.87
CA LEU A 277 3.56 -0.25 -17.60
C LEU A 277 4.22 -0.80 -18.89
N HIS A 278 3.53 -0.67 -20.01
CA HIS A 278 3.90 -1.24 -21.29
C HIS A 278 4.49 -0.21 -22.28
N GLU A 279 4.60 1.02 -21.85
CA GLU A 279 5.11 2.13 -22.66
C GLU A 279 6.55 2.46 -22.25
N PRO A 280 7.40 2.94 -23.19
CA PRO A 280 8.73 3.43 -22.84
C PRO A 280 8.63 4.58 -21.84
N TYR A 281 9.25 4.43 -20.68
CA TYR A 281 9.31 5.48 -19.67
C TYR A 281 10.45 6.45 -20.01
N PRO A 282 10.18 7.75 -20.09
CA PRO A 282 11.18 8.73 -20.54
C PRO A 282 12.35 8.83 -19.58
N VAL A 283 13.53 9.14 -20.14
CA VAL A 283 14.74 9.42 -19.36
C VAL A 283 14.63 10.77 -18.66
N VAL A 284 15.08 10.83 -17.41
CA VAL A 284 15.22 12.07 -16.66
C VAL A 284 16.65 12.58 -16.81
N GLU A 285 16.83 13.73 -17.42
CA GLU A 285 18.14 14.32 -17.65
C GLU A 285 18.28 15.67 -16.93
N THR A 286 19.42 15.89 -16.28
CA THR A 286 19.74 17.19 -15.69
C THR A 286 20.72 17.94 -16.60
N ALA A 287 20.28 19.09 -17.11
CA ALA A 287 21.09 19.92 -17.97
C ALA A 287 22.13 20.75 -17.16
N ARG A 288 23.13 21.32 -17.86
CA ARG A 288 24.20 22.12 -17.22
C ARG A 288 23.69 23.35 -16.48
N ASP A 289 22.55 23.90 -16.89
CA ASP A 289 21.87 25.05 -16.28
C ASP A 289 21.01 24.66 -15.07
N GLY A 290 21.08 23.39 -14.63
CA GLY A 290 20.31 22.87 -13.51
C GLY A 290 18.86 22.55 -13.84
N ALA A 291 18.42 22.73 -15.09
CA ALA A 291 17.07 22.31 -15.49
C ALA A 291 16.99 20.82 -15.66
N VAL A 292 15.92 20.21 -15.15
CA VAL A 292 15.58 18.82 -15.37
C VAL A 292 14.71 18.70 -16.61
N ARG A 293 15.08 17.78 -17.51
CA ARG A 293 14.36 17.48 -18.74
C ARG A 293 13.75 16.10 -18.67
N VAL A 294 12.48 15.98 -19.07
CA VAL A 294 11.78 14.73 -19.34
C VAL A 294 11.02 14.90 -20.65
N GLY A 295 11.34 14.09 -21.66
CA GLY A 295 10.83 14.32 -23.00
C GLY A 295 11.18 15.73 -23.52
N LYS A 296 10.15 16.52 -23.85
CA LYS A 296 10.28 17.92 -24.25
C LYS A 296 10.09 18.92 -23.09
N ALA A 297 9.57 18.46 -21.96
CA ALA A 297 9.35 19.31 -20.79
C ALA A 297 10.65 19.62 -20.06
N ARG A 298 10.79 20.85 -19.55
CA ARG A 298 11.96 21.29 -18.79
C ARG A 298 11.52 22.14 -17.58
N VAL A 299 11.97 21.76 -16.40
CA VAL A 299 11.67 22.45 -15.15
C VAL A 299 12.97 22.65 -14.34
N ARG A 300 13.11 23.78 -13.66
CA ARG A 300 14.20 23.97 -12.70
C ARG A 300 13.69 24.65 -11.42
N VAL A 301 14.42 24.48 -10.35
CA VAL A 301 14.22 25.21 -9.11
C VAL A 301 15.24 26.33 -9.07
N ASP A 302 14.76 27.59 -8.96
CA ASP A 302 15.55 28.80 -8.90
C ASP A 302 15.27 29.50 -7.55
N GLY A 303 16.17 29.33 -6.61
CA GLY A 303 15.96 29.76 -5.24
C GLY A 303 14.69 29.05 -4.63
N ARG A 304 13.64 29.84 -4.44
CA ARG A 304 12.36 29.30 -3.92
C ARG A 304 11.29 29.09 -4.99
N ARG A 305 11.59 29.35 -6.25
CA ARG A 305 10.63 29.26 -7.35
C ARG A 305 10.85 27.99 -8.16
N VAL A 306 9.77 27.29 -8.45
CA VAL A 306 9.75 26.26 -9.48
C VAL A 306 9.42 26.95 -10.81
N VAL A 307 10.33 26.86 -11.76
CA VAL A 307 10.24 27.53 -13.04
C VAL A 307 10.04 26.52 -14.15
N ILE A 308 8.93 26.63 -14.85
CA ILE A 308 8.69 25.87 -16.08
C ILE A 308 9.49 26.59 -17.19
N VAL A 309 10.57 25.97 -17.65
CA VAL A 309 11.43 26.50 -18.74
C VAL A 309 10.80 26.16 -20.08
N SER A 310 10.17 24.97 -20.19
CA SER A 310 9.37 24.51 -21.32
C SER A 310 8.36 23.52 -20.80
N ASP A 311 7.11 23.68 -21.18
CA ASP A 311 6.02 22.74 -20.85
C ASP A 311 6.06 21.48 -21.76
N GLY A 312 6.80 21.54 -22.86
CA GLY A 312 6.83 20.48 -23.87
C GLY A 312 5.47 20.28 -24.49
N ASP A 313 4.97 19.05 -24.41
CA ASP A 313 3.60 18.72 -24.81
C ASP A 313 2.63 18.76 -23.61
N GLY A 314 3.10 19.27 -22.45
CA GLY A 314 2.35 19.29 -21.18
C GLY A 314 2.24 17.90 -20.52
N GLY A 315 1.19 17.73 -19.69
CA GLY A 315 0.81 16.43 -19.15
C GLY A 315 1.85 15.78 -18.26
N LEU A 316 1.99 14.45 -18.39
CA LEU A 316 2.76 13.61 -17.48
C LEU A 316 4.26 13.88 -17.48
N ASP A 317 4.86 14.23 -18.64
CA ASP A 317 6.29 14.53 -18.70
C ASP A 317 6.64 15.84 -18.00
N LEU A 318 5.74 16.82 -18.03
CA LEU A 318 5.88 18.04 -17.27
C LEU A 318 5.82 17.78 -15.76
N LEU A 319 4.90 16.95 -15.30
CA LEU A 319 4.83 16.52 -13.90
C LEU A 319 6.09 15.76 -13.48
N ARG A 320 6.55 14.80 -14.28
CA ARG A 320 7.80 14.04 -14.03
C ARG A 320 9.01 14.95 -13.92
N ALA A 321 9.15 15.93 -14.83
CA ALA A 321 10.23 16.91 -14.81
C ALA A 321 10.16 17.78 -13.56
N ALA A 322 8.96 18.23 -13.17
CA ALA A 322 8.74 19.03 -11.97
C ALA A 322 9.05 18.24 -10.69
N CYS A 323 8.57 17.01 -10.57
CA CYS A 323 8.89 16.11 -9.45
C CYS A 323 10.40 15.94 -9.33
N ALA A 324 11.08 15.58 -10.42
CA ALA A 324 12.52 15.37 -10.42
C ALA A 324 13.30 16.64 -10.03
N ALA A 325 12.93 17.81 -10.55
CA ALA A 325 13.55 19.08 -10.20
C ALA A 325 13.36 19.44 -8.72
N ILE A 326 12.14 19.31 -8.20
CA ILE A 326 11.81 19.57 -6.79
C ILE A 326 12.56 18.59 -5.88
N TRP A 327 12.51 17.30 -6.17
CA TRP A 327 13.12 16.27 -5.33
C TRP A 327 14.66 16.36 -5.31
N GLN A 328 15.28 16.72 -6.44
CA GLN A 328 16.74 16.95 -6.53
C GLN A 328 17.19 18.23 -5.80
N SER A 329 16.33 19.25 -5.71
CA SER A 329 16.65 20.49 -5.00
C SER A 329 16.86 20.28 -3.49
N GLY A 330 16.33 19.20 -2.92
CA GLY A 330 16.33 18.93 -1.48
C GLY A 330 15.45 19.90 -0.66
N THR A 331 14.79 20.86 -1.33
CA THR A 331 13.94 21.85 -0.66
C THR A 331 12.55 21.26 -0.44
N LYS A 332 12.03 21.41 0.78
CA LYS A 332 10.67 20.94 1.09
C LYS A 332 9.63 21.76 0.34
N ILE A 333 8.60 21.10 -0.16
CA ILE A 333 7.56 21.67 -1.05
C ILE A 333 6.91 22.95 -0.46
N HIS A 334 6.67 23.00 0.85
CA HIS A 334 6.06 24.15 1.50
C HIS A 334 6.95 25.41 1.52
N ALA A 335 8.24 25.27 1.20
CA ALA A 335 9.19 26.38 1.06
C ALA A 335 9.36 26.83 -0.40
N LEU A 336 8.68 26.18 -1.33
CA LEU A 336 8.73 26.46 -2.76
C LEU A 336 7.45 27.15 -3.24
N ASP A 337 7.63 28.06 -4.19
CA ASP A 337 6.56 28.68 -4.97
C ASP A 337 6.36 27.82 -6.24
N VAL A 338 5.30 26.99 -6.23
CA VAL A 338 5.01 25.99 -7.26
C VAL A 338 3.87 26.49 -8.14
N PRO A 339 4.05 26.62 -9.46
CA PRO A 339 2.99 27.02 -10.37
C PRO A 339 1.78 26.08 -10.33
N ALA A 340 0.56 26.64 -10.27
CA ALA A 340 -0.66 25.87 -10.21
C ALA A 340 -0.84 24.93 -11.41
N SER A 341 -0.33 25.31 -12.58
CA SER A 341 -0.37 24.50 -13.81
C SER A 341 0.36 23.15 -13.72
N LEU A 342 1.13 22.92 -12.65
CA LEU A 342 1.78 21.62 -12.40
C LEU A 342 0.88 20.62 -11.68
N TYR A 343 -0.26 21.08 -11.13
CA TYR A 343 -1.14 20.23 -10.30
C TYR A 343 -2.63 20.56 -10.43
N SER A 344 -3.02 21.40 -11.39
CA SER A 344 -4.42 21.75 -11.72
C SER A 344 -4.99 20.85 -12.79
#